data_4c13e00c935200e0cbd071b4c1095ed1
#
_entry.id   4c13e00c935200e0cbd071b4c1095ed1
#
_cell.length_a   1.000
_cell.length_b   1.000
_cell.length_c   1.000
_cell.angle_alpha   90.00
_cell.angle_beta   90.00
_cell.angle_gamma   90.00
#
_symmetry.space_group_name_H-M   'P 1'
#
loop_
_entity.id
_entity.type
_entity.pdbx_description
1 polymer ?
#
loop_
_entity_poly.entity_id
_entity_poly.type
_entity_poly.pdbx_seq_one_letter_code
_entity_poly.pdbx_strand_id
1 'polypeptide(L)'
;MNTRLLARGVATLALTAGLGLAGSVAVDADTTPTPASQTIGLTALKAACNVAVQRRLGTLAADATFVKDSAALTGSDRTILEGQISADQVGLPALDRTIQGDTTGKQAWTDCQMIVTGYRVYVLEDPKIHEVIAADGVTKVDETFATLIPELQSLINNSSVSATVKAEAQADLVDLTSKVDASQTSISGVASSVINLTPAGWPGNAVQLTSAAQNIKTARTDLAGAGADANHIIQLLGA
;
A
#
# COMPACT_ATOMS: atom_id res chain seq x y z
N MET A 1 12.11 38.74 -17.28
CA MET A 1 11.99 37.87 -16.09
C MET A 1 11.71 36.48 -16.62
N ASN A 2 12.51 35.46 -16.25
CA ASN A 2 12.66 34.21 -16.97
C ASN A 2 11.49 33.23 -16.80
N THR A 3 10.54 33.21 -17.73
CA THR A 3 9.46 32.21 -17.88
C THR A 3 9.96 30.78 -18.16
N ARG A 4 11.26 30.59 -18.42
CA ARG A 4 11.86 29.30 -18.77
C ARG A 4 12.18 28.37 -17.59
N LEU A 5 12.10 28.84 -16.36
CA LEU A 5 12.39 28.03 -15.16
C LEU A 5 11.16 27.28 -14.63
N LEU A 6 9.96 27.82 -14.83
CA LEU A 6 8.71 27.16 -14.39
C LEU A 6 8.32 25.96 -15.26
N ALA A 7 8.63 26.03 -16.58
CA ALA A 7 8.35 24.94 -17.51
C ALA A 7 9.15 23.64 -17.23
N ARG A 8 10.20 23.68 -16.41
CA ARG A 8 10.99 22.48 -16.06
C ARG A 8 10.48 21.73 -14.82
N GLY A 9 9.70 22.40 -13.95
CA GLY A 9 9.18 21.77 -12.73
C GLY A 9 7.87 21.02 -12.94
N VAL A 10 7.07 21.43 -13.92
CA VAL A 10 5.71 20.90 -14.14
C VAL A 10 5.69 19.69 -15.09
N ALA A 11 6.71 19.58 -15.95
CA ALA A 11 6.80 18.48 -16.93
C ALA A 11 7.04 17.08 -16.30
N THR A 12 7.19 16.97 -15.00
CA THR A 12 7.46 15.69 -14.32
C THR A 12 6.30 15.20 -13.45
N LEU A 13 5.12 15.83 -13.52
CA LEU A 13 3.88 15.24 -13.07
C LEU A 13 3.30 14.28 -14.12
N ALA A 14 4.16 13.51 -14.77
CA ALA A 14 3.76 12.19 -15.19
C ALA A 14 3.51 11.43 -13.88
N LEU A 15 2.27 11.54 -13.39
CA LEU A 15 1.72 10.60 -12.45
C LEU A 15 1.82 9.26 -13.16
N THR A 16 2.98 8.63 -13.13
CA THR A 16 3.07 7.21 -13.35
C THR A 16 2.32 6.60 -12.18
N ALA A 17 0.99 6.63 -12.30
CA ALA A 17 0.07 5.71 -11.66
C ALA A 17 0.40 4.26 -12.13
N GLY A 18 1.67 4.00 -12.31
CA GLY A 18 2.30 2.71 -12.55
C GLY A 18 2.55 1.95 -11.28
N LEU A 19 1.87 2.28 -10.16
CA LEU A 19 1.53 1.25 -9.19
C LEU A 19 0.40 0.48 -9.86
N GLY A 20 0.78 -0.38 -10.81
CA GLY A 20 -0.07 -1.47 -11.23
C GLY A 20 -0.65 -2.02 -9.94
N LEU A 21 -1.97 -1.95 -9.82
CA LEU A 21 -2.66 -2.97 -9.07
C LEU A 21 -2.02 -4.25 -9.57
N ALA A 22 -1.06 -4.75 -8.80
CA ALA A 22 -0.69 -6.13 -8.87
C ALA A 22 -2.04 -6.82 -8.94
N GLY A 23 -2.27 -7.42 -10.09
CA GLY A 23 -3.52 -8.09 -10.35
C GLY A 23 -3.84 -8.84 -9.08
N SER A 24 -5.10 -8.85 -8.70
CA SER A 24 -5.60 -9.77 -7.72
C SER A 24 -4.82 -11.06 -7.92
N VAL A 25 -3.77 -11.24 -7.13
CA VAL A 25 -3.19 -12.56 -6.95
C VAL A 25 -4.41 -13.33 -6.50
N ALA A 26 -4.89 -14.21 -7.37
CA ALA A 26 -5.89 -15.17 -6.93
C ALA A 26 -5.32 -15.69 -5.62
N VAL A 27 -5.93 -15.26 -4.51
CA VAL A 27 -5.61 -15.78 -3.20
C VAL A 27 -5.87 -17.25 -3.40
N ASP A 28 -4.79 -17.99 -3.63
CA ASP A 28 -4.82 -19.43 -3.48
C ASP A 28 -5.36 -19.56 -2.07
N ALA A 29 -6.65 -19.83 -2.00
CA ALA A 29 -7.41 -19.84 -0.78
C ALA A 29 -6.54 -20.53 0.24
N ASP A 30 -6.24 -19.84 1.32
CA ASP A 30 -5.46 -20.33 2.44
C ASP A 30 -6.13 -21.66 2.86
N THR A 31 -5.86 -22.68 2.06
CA THR A 31 -6.46 -24.00 2.21
C THR A 31 -5.88 -24.56 3.48
N THR A 32 -6.61 -24.31 4.57
CA THR A 32 -6.47 -25.16 5.73
C THR A 32 -6.60 -26.59 5.22
N PRO A 33 -5.57 -27.42 5.40
CA PRO A 33 -5.67 -28.81 5.00
C PRO A 33 -6.95 -29.40 5.64
N THR A 34 -7.83 -29.90 4.83
CA THR A 34 -9.12 -30.49 5.24
C THR A 34 -8.85 -31.71 6.16
N PRO A 35 -9.74 -32.06 7.10
CA PRO A 35 -9.59 -33.23 8.00
C PRO A 35 -9.27 -34.58 7.32
N ALA A 36 -9.51 -34.68 6.01
CA ALA A 36 -9.06 -35.81 5.19
C ALA A 36 -7.53 -36.07 5.26
N SER A 37 -6.73 -35.08 5.73
CA SER A 37 -5.28 -35.20 5.91
C SER A 37 -4.86 -36.13 7.06
N GLN A 38 -5.79 -36.68 7.84
CA GLN A 38 -5.48 -37.67 8.87
C GLN A 38 -4.94 -39.00 8.34
N THR A 39 -5.03 -39.21 7.01
CA THR A 39 -4.44 -40.37 6.33
C THR A 39 -3.05 -40.12 5.77
N ILE A 40 -2.56 -38.87 5.82
CA ILE A 40 -1.19 -38.54 5.41
C ILE A 40 -0.23 -38.97 6.52
N GLY A 41 0.78 -39.77 6.19
CA GLY A 41 1.83 -40.16 7.13
C GLY A 41 2.55 -38.95 7.73
N LEU A 42 3.01 -39.05 8.98
CA LEU A 42 3.67 -37.96 9.71
C LEU A 42 4.78 -37.28 8.88
N THR A 43 5.61 -38.07 8.19
CA THR A 43 6.69 -37.56 7.34
C THR A 43 6.18 -36.68 6.20
N ALA A 44 5.10 -37.11 5.53
CA ALA A 44 4.52 -36.35 4.42
C ALA A 44 3.84 -35.07 4.93
N LEU A 45 3.19 -35.09 6.11
CA LEU A 45 2.64 -33.90 6.74
C LEU A 45 3.75 -32.89 7.06
N LYS A 46 4.82 -33.29 7.71
CA LYS A 46 5.97 -32.42 8.02
C LYS A 46 6.58 -31.81 6.75
N ALA A 47 6.72 -32.60 5.70
CA ALA A 47 7.22 -32.08 4.42
C ALA A 47 6.30 -31.02 3.83
N ALA A 48 4.97 -31.22 3.89
CA ALA A 48 4.00 -30.22 3.42
C ALA A 48 4.06 -28.93 4.25
N CYS A 49 4.17 -29.04 5.58
CA CYS A 49 4.32 -27.86 6.46
C CYS A 49 5.62 -27.10 6.17
N ASN A 50 6.75 -27.80 5.95
CA ASN A 50 7.99 -27.16 5.55
C ASN A 50 7.82 -26.36 4.24
N VAL A 51 7.20 -26.94 3.22
CA VAL A 51 6.92 -26.23 1.95
C VAL A 51 6.06 -24.99 2.20
N ALA A 52 5.05 -25.08 3.09
CA ALA A 52 4.22 -23.94 3.44
C ALA A 52 5.00 -22.83 4.13
N VAL A 53 5.94 -23.16 5.01
CA VAL A 53 6.87 -22.19 5.65
C VAL A 53 7.75 -21.53 4.59
N GLN A 54 8.40 -22.32 3.71
CA GLN A 54 9.32 -21.77 2.69
C GLN A 54 8.60 -20.80 1.74
N ARG A 55 7.36 -21.10 1.35
CA ARG A 55 6.57 -20.17 0.52
C ARG A 55 6.34 -18.83 1.21
N ARG A 56 5.98 -18.84 2.51
CA ARG A 56 5.77 -17.59 3.29
C ARG A 56 7.05 -16.81 3.49
N LEU A 57 8.17 -17.49 3.72
CA LEU A 57 9.48 -16.85 3.78
C LEU A 57 9.84 -16.19 2.43
N GLY A 58 9.49 -16.80 1.31
CA GLY A 58 9.66 -16.20 -0.01
C GLY A 58 8.86 -14.91 -0.18
N THR A 59 7.58 -14.90 0.26
CA THR A 59 6.75 -13.68 0.25
C THR A 59 7.36 -12.60 1.15
N LEU A 60 7.66 -12.93 2.40
CA LEU A 60 8.27 -11.97 3.34
C LEU A 60 9.64 -11.41 2.86
N ALA A 61 10.40 -12.17 2.09
CA ALA A 61 11.63 -11.68 1.47
C ALA A 61 11.35 -10.66 0.35
N ALA A 62 10.29 -10.88 -0.44
CA ALA A 62 9.83 -9.93 -1.44
C ALA A 62 9.30 -8.64 -0.78
N ASP A 63 8.49 -8.79 0.28
CA ASP A 63 7.97 -7.68 1.08
C ASP A 63 9.10 -6.85 1.71
N ALA A 64 10.12 -7.50 2.28
CA ALA A 64 11.29 -6.82 2.83
C ALA A 64 12.01 -5.97 1.77
N THR A 65 12.13 -6.48 0.55
CA THR A 65 12.70 -5.73 -0.57
C THR A 65 11.81 -4.56 -0.96
N PHE A 66 10.50 -4.79 -1.03
CA PHE A 66 9.52 -3.75 -1.38
C PHE A 66 9.49 -2.61 -0.35
N VAL A 67 9.51 -2.93 0.95
CA VAL A 67 9.61 -1.96 2.04
C VAL A 67 10.92 -1.16 1.94
N LYS A 68 12.05 -1.85 1.75
CA LYS A 68 13.36 -1.23 1.66
C LYS A 68 13.46 -0.24 0.49
N ASP A 69 12.95 -0.62 -0.67
CA ASP A 69 13.10 0.16 -1.91
C ASP A 69 12.01 1.22 -2.08
N SER A 70 10.94 1.19 -1.26
CA SER A 70 9.85 2.16 -1.34
C SER A 70 10.30 3.56 -0.96
N ALA A 71 10.29 4.49 -1.92
CA ALA A 71 10.47 5.91 -1.66
C ALA A 71 9.24 6.55 -1.00
N ALA A 72 8.08 5.87 -1.00
CA ALA A 72 6.84 6.37 -0.44
C ALA A 72 6.82 6.36 1.09
N LEU A 73 7.36 5.34 1.72
CA LEU A 73 7.30 5.14 3.18
C LEU A 73 7.94 6.27 3.98
N THR A 74 7.27 6.63 5.08
CA THR A 74 7.89 7.41 6.15
C THR A 74 9.01 6.58 6.82
N GLY A 75 9.97 7.27 7.47
CA GLY A 75 11.03 6.57 8.21
C GLY A 75 10.49 5.73 9.37
N SER A 76 9.41 6.21 10.02
CA SER A 76 8.74 5.50 11.11
C SER A 76 8.09 4.20 10.63
N ASP A 77 7.27 4.30 9.58
CA ASP A 77 6.49 3.16 9.09
C ASP A 77 7.40 2.10 8.47
N ARG A 78 8.47 2.54 7.79
CA ARG A 78 9.54 1.63 7.34
C ARG A 78 10.09 0.81 8.48
N THR A 79 10.50 1.47 9.59
CA THR A 79 11.11 0.81 10.74
C THR A 79 10.16 -0.21 11.36
N ILE A 80 8.87 0.12 11.47
CA ILE A 80 7.84 -0.78 12.02
C ILE A 80 7.68 -2.01 11.11
N LEU A 81 7.51 -1.80 9.80
CA LEU A 81 7.29 -2.89 8.84
C LEU A 81 8.52 -3.80 8.75
N GLU A 82 9.73 -3.25 8.70
CA GLU A 82 10.98 -4.03 8.70
C GLU A 82 11.08 -4.89 9.97
N GLY A 83 10.71 -4.33 11.13
CA GLY A 83 10.69 -5.06 12.39
C GLY A 83 9.69 -6.22 12.39
N GLN A 84 8.49 -6.02 11.88
CA GLN A 84 7.45 -7.05 11.76
C GLN A 84 7.88 -8.18 10.81
N ILE A 85 8.36 -7.83 9.62
CA ILE A 85 8.85 -8.79 8.63
C ILE A 85 10.01 -9.62 9.21
N SER A 86 10.96 -8.96 9.88
CA SER A 86 12.10 -9.64 10.51
C SER A 86 11.66 -10.61 11.59
N ALA A 87 10.68 -10.24 12.42
CA ALA A 87 10.13 -11.12 13.46
C ALA A 87 9.52 -12.38 12.84
N ASP A 88 8.76 -12.25 11.76
CA ASP A 88 8.13 -13.38 11.06
C ASP A 88 9.17 -14.26 10.35
N GLN A 89 10.19 -13.66 9.74
CA GLN A 89 11.31 -14.38 9.11
C GLN A 89 12.14 -15.19 10.12
N VAL A 90 12.17 -14.79 11.37
CA VAL A 90 12.81 -15.56 12.47
C VAL A 90 11.84 -16.59 13.05
N GLY A 91 10.58 -16.23 13.22
CA GLY A 91 9.57 -17.07 13.87
C GLY A 91 9.16 -18.28 13.03
N LEU A 92 8.95 -18.11 11.72
CA LEU A 92 8.55 -19.20 10.83
C LEU A 92 9.56 -20.37 10.78
N PRO A 93 10.89 -20.14 10.66
CA PRO A 93 11.87 -21.25 10.76
C PRO A 93 11.94 -21.88 12.15
N ALA A 94 11.64 -21.12 13.22
CA ALA A 94 11.56 -21.68 14.56
C ALA A 94 10.36 -22.63 14.67
N LEU A 95 9.21 -22.24 14.16
CA LEU A 95 8.00 -23.07 14.09
C LEU A 95 8.25 -24.33 13.23
N ASP A 96 8.91 -24.21 12.08
CA ASP A 96 9.25 -25.39 11.27
C ASP A 96 10.12 -26.39 12.05
N ARG A 97 11.12 -25.92 12.79
CA ARG A 97 11.93 -26.82 13.65
C ARG A 97 11.08 -27.54 14.70
N THR A 98 10.11 -26.87 15.29
CA THR A 98 9.16 -27.49 16.22
C THR A 98 8.39 -28.60 15.51
N ILE A 99 7.78 -28.30 14.34
CA ILE A 99 7.03 -29.27 13.53
C ILE A 99 7.91 -30.47 13.14
N GLN A 100 9.16 -30.26 12.75
CA GLN A 100 10.07 -31.33 12.40
C GLN A 100 10.44 -32.21 13.63
N GLY A 101 10.42 -31.64 14.84
CA GLY A 101 10.62 -32.35 16.13
C GLY A 101 9.42 -33.17 16.59
N ASP A 102 8.22 -32.93 16.10
CA ASP A 102 7.01 -33.61 16.53
C ASP A 102 7.07 -35.13 16.31
N THR A 103 6.56 -35.88 17.29
CA THR A 103 6.59 -37.35 17.25
C THR A 103 5.24 -37.96 16.84
N THR A 104 4.17 -37.15 16.81
CA THR A 104 2.83 -37.61 16.44
C THR A 104 2.20 -36.73 15.36
N GLY A 105 1.36 -37.32 14.51
CA GLY A 105 0.62 -36.58 13.47
C GLY A 105 -0.31 -35.49 14.05
N LYS A 106 -0.84 -35.69 15.26
CA LYS A 106 -1.69 -34.71 15.95
C LYS A 106 -0.90 -33.44 16.33
N GLN A 107 0.28 -33.61 16.90
CA GLN A 107 1.16 -32.47 17.26
C GLN A 107 1.56 -31.71 15.98
N ALA A 108 2.15 -32.42 15.02
CA ALA A 108 2.57 -31.82 13.76
C ALA A 108 1.42 -31.08 13.03
N TRP A 109 0.21 -31.61 13.09
CA TRP A 109 -0.96 -30.95 12.54
C TRP A 109 -1.30 -29.65 13.28
N THR A 110 -1.33 -29.69 14.63
CA THR A 110 -1.63 -28.53 15.45
C THR A 110 -0.60 -27.42 15.21
N ASP A 111 0.69 -27.77 15.19
CA ASP A 111 1.75 -26.79 15.00
C ASP A 111 1.80 -26.30 13.55
N CYS A 112 1.50 -27.14 12.56
CA CYS A 112 1.36 -26.74 11.16
C CYS A 112 0.25 -25.69 10.95
N GLN A 113 -0.88 -25.79 11.68
CA GLN A 113 -1.92 -24.77 11.61
C GLN A 113 -1.43 -23.39 12.06
N MET A 114 -0.43 -23.30 12.94
CA MET A 114 0.16 -22.04 13.37
C MET A 114 0.89 -21.30 12.24
N ILE A 115 1.33 -21.99 11.19
CA ILE A 115 1.88 -21.35 9.99
C ILE A 115 0.86 -20.38 9.37
N VAL A 116 -0.42 -20.76 9.42
CA VAL A 116 -1.51 -19.95 8.88
C VAL A 116 -2.05 -19.00 9.96
N THR A 117 -2.44 -19.52 11.10
CA THR A 117 -3.18 -18.75 12.12
C THR A 117 -2.30 -17.81 12.93
N GLY A 118 -1.04 -18.15 13.12
CA GLY A 118 -0.08 -17.36 13.90
C GLY A 118 0.62 -16.26 13.11
N TYR A 119 0.76 -16.44 11.79
CA TYR A 119 1.52 -15.48 10.95
C TYR A 119 0.64 -14.76 9.92
N ARG A 120 -0.37 -15.43 9.34
CA ARG A 120 -1.33 -14.87 8.36
C ARG A 120 -0.66 -14.05 7.24
N VAL A 121 0.49 -14.51 6.73
CA VAL A 121 1.30 -13.76 5.78
C VAL A 121 0.47 -13.28 4.58
N TYR A 122 -0.29 -14.15 3.94
CA TYR A 122 -1.02 -13.81 2.71
C TYR A 122 -2.29 -12.97 2.90
N VAL A 123 -2.95 -13.10 4.06
CA VAL A 123 -4.24 -12.43 4.29
C VAL A 123 -4.14 -11.20 5.17
N LEU A 124 -2.99 -10.99 5.80
CA LEU A 124 -2.76 -9.86 6.70
C LEU A 124 -1.42 -9.16 6.42
N GLU A 125 -0.27 -9.84 6.56
CA GLU A 125 1.03 -9.17 6.55
C GLU A 125 1.34 -8.54 5.18
N ASP A 126 1.24 -9.31 4.10
CA ASP A 126 1.47 -8.83 2.74
C ASP A 126 0.47 -7.71 2.35
N PRO A 127 -0.87 -7.86 2.48
CA PRO A 127 -1.78 -6.75 2.20
C PRO A 127 -1.54 -5.51 3.06
N LYS A 128 -1.28 -5.67 4.36
CA LYS A 128 -0.98 -4.56 5.27
C LYS A 128 0.21 -3.73 4.80
N ILE A 129 1.29 -4.39 4.42
CA ILE A 129 2.51 -3.74 3.91
C ILE A 129 2.20 -2.91 2.67
N HIS A 130 1.47 -3.49 1.72
CA HIS A 130 1.07 -2.81 0.50
C HIS A 130 0.17 -1.59 0.76
N GLU A 131 -0.76 -1.70 1.70
CA GLU A 131 -1.66 -0.60 2.05
C GLU A 131 -0.95 0.54 2.76
N VAL A 132 -0.02 0.26 3.68
CA VAL A 132 0.79 1.30 4.34
C VAL A 132 1.62 2.05 3.31
N ILE A 133 2.33 1.34 2.43
CA ILE A 133 3.12 1.97 1.36
C ILE A 133 2.25 2.81 0.44
N ALA A 134 1.07 2.32 0.10
CA ALA A 134 0.14 3.03 -0.76
C ALA A 134 -0.43 4.29 -0.10
N ALA A 135 -0.75 4.23 1.20
CA ALA A 135 -1.24 5.37 1.96
C ALA A 135 -0.19 6.47 2.10
N ASP A 136 1.04 6.11 2.46
CA ASP A 136 2.16 7.06 2.53
C ASP A 136 2.44 7.69 1.16
N GLY A 137 2.31 6.90 0.09
CA GLY A 137 2.48 7.40 -1.27
C GLY A 137 1.43 8.44 -1.64
N VAL A 138 0.17 8.22 -1.29
CA VAL A 138 -0.91 9.21 -1.48
C VAL A 138 -0.62 10.48 -0.68
N THR A 139 -0.23 10.35 0.59
CA THR A 139 0.11 11.49 1.44
C THR A 139 1.22 12.36 0.83
N LYS A 140 2.26 11.76 0.25
CA LYS A 140 3.32 12.51 -0.46
C LYS A 140 2.83 13.25 -1.70
N VAL A 141 1.87 12.69 -2.42
CA VAL A 141 1.25 13.38 -3.56
C VAL A 141 0.40 14.55 -3.08
N ASP A 142 -0.36 14.40 -2.00
CA ASP A 142 -1.09 15.50 -1.36
C ASP A 142 -0.15 16.65 -0.96
N GLU A 143 0.99 16.35 -0.35
CA GLU A 143 2.03 17.33 0.00
C GLU A 143 2.58 18.06 -1.26
N THR A 144 2.72 17.33 -2.37
CA THR A 144 3.15 17.92 -3.64
C THR A 144 2.10 18.91 -4.16
N PHE A 145 0.81 18.56 -4.10
CA PHE A 145 -0.25 19.48 -4.47
C PHE A 145 -0.34 20.68 -3.53
N ALA A 146 -0.10 20.50 -2.24
CA ALA A 146 -0.07 21.61 -1.28
C ALA A 146 0.98 22.68 -1.64
N THR A 147 2.10 22.28 -2.28
CA THR A 147 3.10 23.23 -2.80
C THR A 147 2.73 23.77 -4.18
N LEU A 148 2.07 22.99 -5.02
CA LEU A 148 1.69 23.37 -6.39
C LEU A 148 0.54 24.38 -6.43
N ILE A 149 -0.44 24.26 -5.54
CA ILE A 149 -1.63 25.14 -5.51
C ILE A 149 -1.26 26.63 -5.47
N PRO A 150 -0.40 27.10 -4.55
CA PRO A 150 0.00 28.53 -4.53
C PRO A 150 0.81 28.94 -5.78
N GLU A 151 1.57 28.04 -6.38
CA GLU A 151 2.30 28.32 -7.60
C GLU A 151 1.34 28.52 -8.80
N LEU A 152 0.32 27.65 -8.94
CA LEU A 152 -0.72 27.80 -9.96
C LEU A 152 -1.53 29.11 -9.74
N GLN A 153 -1.87 29.43 -8.51
CA GLN A 153 -2.55 30.70 -8.20
C GLN A 153 -1.69 31.91 -8.64
N SER A 154 -0.39 31.87 -8.36
CA SER A 154 0.53 32.92 -8.80
C SER A 154 0.63 33.00 -10.34
N LEU A 155 0.66 31.86 -11.01
CA LEU A 155 0.69 31.79 -12.47
C LEU A 155 -0.58 32.40 -13.08
N ILE A 156 -1.76 32.05 -12.58
CA ILE A 156 -3.04 32.63 -13.03
C ILE A 156 -3.03 34.15 -12.87
N ASN A 157 -2.64 34.65 -11.69
CA ASN A 157 -2.64 36.07 -11.39
C ASN A 157 -1.72 36.87 -12.32
N ASN A 158 -0.54 36.34 -12.62
CA ASN A 158 0.50 37.02 -13.40
C ASN A 158 0.41 36.75 -14.92
N SER A 159 -0.51 35.89 -15.38
CA SER A 159 -0.69 35.62 -16.81
C SER A 159 -1.23 36.83 -17.56
N SER A 160 -0.96 36.92 -18.86
CA SER A 160 -1.48 37.96 -19.75
C SER A 160 -2.73 37.54 -20.54
N VAL A 161 -3.31 36.39 -20.23
CA VAL A 161 -4.53 35.87 -20.90
C VAL A 161 -5.77 36.70 -20.59
N SER A 162 -6.84 36.51 -21.34
CA SER A 162 -8.09 37.26 -21.14
C SER A 162 -8.72 37.01 -19.77
N ALA A 163 -9.55 37.94 -19.29
CA ALA A 163 -10.26 37.80 -18.02
C ALA A 163 -11.14 36.53 -17.97
N THR A 164 -11.73 36.13 -19.10
CA THR A 164 -12.52 34.91 -19.21
C THR A 164 -11.67 33.66 -18.98
N VAL A 165 -10.50 33.58 -19.60
CA VAL A 165 -9.55 32.46 -19.41
C VAL A 165 -9.03 32.39 -17.97
N LYS A 166 -8.75 33.56 -17.37
CA LYS A 166 -8.37 33.60 -15.93
C LYS A 166 -9.47 33.09 -15.03
N ALA A 167 -10.73 33.43 -15.30
CA ALA A 167 -11.86 32.98 -14.51
C ALA A 167 -12.03 31.46 -14.61
N GLU A 168 -11.84 30.89 -15.81
CA GLU A 168 -11.87 29.43 -16.04
C GLU A 168 -10.73 28.72 -15.28
N ALA A 169 -9.50 29.19 -15.42
CA ALA A 169 -8.36 28.66 -14.70
C ALA A 169 -8.51 28.76 -13.17
N GLN A 170 -9.17 29.83 -12.67
CA GLN A 170 -9.46 30.00 -11.26
C GLN A 170 -10.53 28.99 -10.78
N ALA A 171 -11.53 28.67 -11.60
CA ALA A 171 -12.53 27.66 -11.29
C ALA A 171 -11.89 26.26 -11.19
N ASP A 172 -11.01 25.91 -12.12
CA ASP A 172 -10.25 24.66 -12.09
C ASP A 172 -9.36 24.58 -10.83
N LEU A 173 -8.74 25.69 -10.43
CA LEU A 173 -7.90 25.71 -9.21
C LEU A 173 -8.73 25.47 -7.94
N VAL A 174 -9.97 25.97 -7.90
CA VAL A 174 -10.89 25.71 -6.79
C VAL A 174 -11.30 24.23 -6.77
N ASP A 175 -11.60 23.64 -7.94
CA ASP A 175 -11.96 22.21 -8.04
C ASP A 175 -10.78 21.30 -7.67
N LEU A 176 -9.59 21.61 -8.18
CA LEU A 176 -8.33 20.94 -7.80
C LEU A 176 -8.14 20.96 -6.28
N THR A 177 -8.25 22.13 -5.65
CA THR A 177 -8.09 22.26 -4.20
C THR A 177 -9.10 21.40 -3.44
N SER A 178 -10.36 21.41 -3.86
CA SER A 178 -11.41 20.56 -3.27
C SER A 178 -11.10 19.07 -3.38
N LYS A 179 -10.57 18.62 -4.52
CA LYS A 179 -10.17 17.22 -4.72
C LYS A 179 -8.97 16.82 -3.84
N VAL A 180 -7.98 17.70 -3.69
CA VAL A 180 -6.85 17.47 -2.77
C VAL A 180 -7.33 17.37 -1.33
N ASP A 181 -8.22 18.25 -0.88
CA ASP A 181 -8.82 18.19 0.46
C ASP A 181 -9.61 16.90 0.69
N ALA A 182 -10.35 16.44 -0.32
CA ALA A 182 -11.07 15.17 -0.29
C ALA A 182 -10.12 13.97 -0.18
N SER A 183 -9.02 13.99 -0.94
CA SER A 183 -7.94 12.99 -0.84
C SER A 183 -7.35 12.95 0.56
N GLN A 184 -6.95 14.09 1.11
CA GLN A 184 -6.40 14.18 2.47
C GLN A 184 -7.37 13.64 3.52
N THR A 185 -8.65 13.94 3.38
CA THR A 185 -9.69 13.41 4.26
C THR A 185 -9.78 11.89 4.18
N SER A 186 -9.76 11.34 2.96
CA SER A 186 -9.87 9.90 2.72
C SER A 186 -8.66 9.13 3.22
N ILE A 187 -7.44 9.71 3.11
CA ILE A 187 -6.19 9.02 3.44
C ILE A 187 -5.77 9.20 4.91
N SER A 188 -6.35 10.19 5.60
CA SER A 188 -5.99 10.51 6.98
C SER A 188 -6.09 9.31 7.90
N GLY A 189 -4.99 8.96 8.56
CA GLY A 189 -4.92 7.86 9.52
C GLY A 189 -4.98 6.46 8.92
N VAL A 190 -5.04 6.30 7.59
CA VAL A 190 -5.13 4.97 6.95
C VAL A 190 -3.90 4.13 7.28
N ALA A 191 -2.68 4.61 7.05
CA ALA A 191 -1.45 3.87 7.38
C ALA A 191 -1.44 3.43 8.85
N SER A 192 -1.70 4.36 9.79
CA SER A 192 -1.70 4.08 11.22
C SER A 192 -2.80 3.10 11.65
N SER A 193 -3.92 3.04 10.93
CA SER A 193 -5.03 2.13 11.23
C SER A 193 -4.71 0.67 10.93
N VAL A 194 -3.81 0.41 9.98
CA VAL A 194 -3.50 -0.95 9.51
C VAL A 194 -2.12 -1.44 9.94
N ILE A 195 -1.13 -0.57 10.12
CA ILE A 195 0.26 -0.97 10.36
C ILE A 195 0.45 -1.83 11.61
N ASN A 196 -0.39 -1.64 12.63
CA ASN A 196 -0.34 -2.38 13.89
C ASN A 196 -1.30 -3.57 13.96
N LEU A 197 -1.94 -3.95 12.86
CA LEU A 197 -2.79 -5.14 12.81
C LEU A 197 -1.95 -6.40 13.04
N THR A 198 -2.48 -7.31 13.85
CA THR A 198 -1.79 -8.55 14.22
C THR A 198 -2.62 -9.78 13.86
N PRO A 199 -2.01 -10.95 13.64
CA PRO A 199 -2.72 -12.19 13.36
C PRO A 199 -3.82 -12.54 14.37
N ALA A 200 -3.64 -12.16 15.65
CA ALA A 200 -4.61 -12.42 16.71
C ALA A 200 -5.96 -11.68 16.51
N GLY A 201 -5.96 -10.55 15.80
CA GLY A 201 -7.17 -9.77 15.48
C GLY A 201 -8.01 -10.35 14.35
N TRP A 202 -7.56 -11.40 13.68
CA TRP A 202 -8.29 -12.02 12.57
C TRP A 202 -9.50 -12.83 13.06
N PRO A 203 -10.68 -12.77 12.38
CA PRO A 203 -10.97 -12.14 11.08
C PRO A 203 -11.37 -10.67 11.15
N GLY A 204 -11.41 -10.03 12.31
CA GLY A 204 -11.81 -8.63 12.47
C GLY A 204 -10.95 -7.66 11.65
N ASN A 205 -9.65 -7.95 11.49
CA ASN A 205 -8.72 -7.16 10.70
C ASN A 205 -9.10 -7.06 9.21
N ALA A 206 -9.82 -8.02 8.66
CA ALA A 206 -10.23 -8.01 7.26
C ALA A 206 -11.08 -6.78 6.90
N VAL A 207 -11.94 -6.33 7.81
CA VAL A 207 -12.76 -5.13 7.60
C VAL A 207 -11.88 -3.89 7.55
N GLN A 208 -10.87 -3.80 8.41
CA GLN A 208 -9.95 -2.66 8.45
C GLN A 208 -9.11 -2.58 7.17
N LEU A 209 -8.55 -3.70 6.70
CA LEU A 209 -7.84 -3.77 5.43
C LEU A 209 -8.74 -3.37 4.25
N THR A 210 -9.96 -3.91 4.19
CA THR A 210 -10.92 -3.54 3.13
C THR A 210 -11.24 -2.04 3.14
N SER A 211 -11.43 -1.46 4.31
CA SER A 211 -11.70 -0.02 4.46
C SER A 211 -10.49 0.82 4.05
N ALA A 212 -9.28 0.41 4.44
CA ALA A 212 -8.04 1.06 4.04
C ALA A 212 -7.86 1.05 2.51
N ALA A 213 -8.02 -0.11 1.88
CA ALA A 213 -7.94 -0.25 0.43
C ALA A 213 -8.96 0.66 -0.30
N GLN A 214 -10.19 0.76 0.22
CA GLN A 214 -11.21 1.64 -0.36
C GLN A 214 -10.86 3.12 -0.21
N ASN A 215 -10.37 3.53 0.96
CA ASN A 215 -9.97 4.91 1.21
C ASN A 215 -8.78 5.32 0.31
N ILE A 216 -7.77 4.44 0.18
CA ILE A 216 -6.64 4.65 -0.73
C ILE A 216 -7.12 4.79 -2.18
N LYS A 217 -8.06 3.95 -2.61
CA LYS A 217 -8.64 4.02 -3.96
C LYS A 217 -9.37 5.35 -4.18
N THR A 218 -10.17 5.79 -3.23
CA THR A 218 -10.91 7.08 -3.30
C THR A 218 -9.91 8.24 -3.41
N ALA A 219 -8.94 8.32 -2.49
CA ALA A 219 -7.93 9.38 -2.49
C ALA A 219 -7.13 9.43 -3.82
N ARG A 220 -6.76 8.29 -4.37
CA ARG A 220 -6.09 8.24 -5.69
C ARG A 220 -6.96 8.75 -6.82
N THR A 221 -8.27 8.49 -6.78
CA THR A 221 -9.21 9.00 -7.78
C THR A 221 -9.30 10.52 -7.70
N ASP A 222 -9.39 11.07 -6.49
CA ASP A 222 -9.43 12.51 -6.26
C ASP A 222 -8.14 13.18 -6.75
N LEU A 223 -6.96 12.63 -6.42
CA LEU A 223 -5.67 13.15 -6.90
C LEU A 223 -5.49 13.05 -8.42
N ALA A 224 -6.02 12.01 -9.04
CA ALA A 224 -6.01 11.91 -10.50
C ALA A 224 -6.85 13.03 -11.14
N GLY A 225 -8.01 13.34 -10.54
CA GLY A 225 -8.83 14.49 -10.93
C GLY A 225 -8.11 15.82 -10.73
N ALA A 226 -7.49 16.03 -9.56
CA ALA A 226 -6.70 17.22 -9.28
C ALA A 226 -5.54 17.40 -10.28
N GLY A 227 -4.90 16.31 -10.70
CA GLY A 227 -3.87 16.33 -11.75
C GLY A 227 -4.41 16.73 -13.11
N ALA A 228 -5.63 16.33 -13.46
CA ALA A 228 -6.29 16.74 -14.69
C ALA A 228 -6.58 18.25 -14.69
N ASP A 229 -7.09 18.80 -13.57
CA ASP A 229 -7.36 20.24 -13.43
C ASP A 229 -6.06 21.06 -13.50
N ALA A 230 -4.99 20.61 -12.84
CA ALA A 230 -3.69 21.27 -12.93
C ALA A 230 -3.16 21.36 -14.37
N ASN A 231 -3.29 20.26 -15.13
CA ASN A 231 -2.91 20.24 -16.54
C ASN A 231 -3.78 21.17 -17.40
N HIS A 232 -5.08 21.25 -17.12
CA HIS A 232 -5.99 22.14 -17.83
C HIS A 232 -5.65 23.62 -17.57
N ILE A 233 -5.37 23.98 -16.31
CA ILE A 233 -4.90 25.34 -15.95
C ILE A 233 -3.67 25.72 -16.76
N ILE A 234 -2.67 24.83 -16.85
CA ILE A 234 -1.43 25.07 -17.60
C ILE A 234 -1.73 25.28 -19.09
N GLN A 235 -2.63 24.47 -19.68
CA GLN A 235 -3.04 24.60 -21.06
C GLN A 235 -3.75 25.93 -21.32
N LEU A 236 -4.68 26.35 -20.46
CA LEU A 236 -5.38 27.62 -20.56
C LEU A 236 -4.45 28.83 -20.54
N LEU A 237 -3.38 28.74 -19.75
CA LEU A 237 -2.42 29.83 -19.57
C LEU A 237 -1.31 29.84 -20.64
N GLY A 238 -1.22 28.79 -21.47
CA GLY A 238 -0.20 28.67 -22.52
C GLY A 238 1.21 28.50 -21.94
N ALA A 239 1.34 27.90 -20.77
CA ALA A 239 2.58 27.78 -20.02
C ALA A 239 3.30 26.45 -20.29
#